data_2dd802a733ac745778ee44b279db254f
#
_entry.id   2dd802a733ac745778ee44b279db254f
#
_cell.length_a   1.000
_cell.length_b   1.000
_cell.length_c   1.000
_cell.angle_alpha   90.00
_cell.angle_beta   90.00
_cell.angle_gamma   90.00
#
_symmetry.space_group_name_H-M   'P 1'
#
loop_
_entity.id
_entity.type
_entity.pdbx_description
1 polymer ?
#
loop_
_entity_poly.entity_id
_entity_poly.type
_entity_poly.pdbx_seq_one_letter_code
_entity_poly.pdbx_strand_id
1 'polypeptide(L)'
;MQMGHLENKVKSAYIHIPFCNTICSYCDFCKVYYKTNLIDSYLDSLSMEIAEYYKGELLDTIYIGGGTPSCLSIDKLKRLFSIIDKLKKIDNLEFTFECNPEDINEELLKLLKSWGVNRLSIGVESFNKKILKILNRRYDIDIFSKIDMCKKYFDNINIDLMYAIPSENIDILNNDIDTIIKLDVPHISTYSLIIDKNTVMYNKKYKNIDDELDYDMYKLIIDKLSRYNYHHYEVSNFSKIGYESKHNLTYWNNEYYYGFGVGASGYIDKTRYDNTKSITKYISGCYRLESNKLSYNETVENAFILGFRKIDGINIKDFENRYGFNPRNIDIVKKLVRENKLEISEYNIKINKNYIYTSNDILCEFLGIDYQIEKNKNK
;
A
#
# COMPACT_ATOMS: atom_id res chain seq x y z
N MET A 1 -18.85 18.03 30.31
CA MET A 1 -19.02 17.48 28.95
C MET A 1 -17.91 16.46 28.71
N GLN A 2 -18.27 15.18 28.70
CA GLN A 2 -17.33 14.13 28.29
C GLN A 2 -16.98 14.39 26.82
N MET A 3 -15.71 14.70 26.55
CA MET A 3 -15.19 14.68 25.18
C MET A 3 -15.36 13.24 24.70
N GLY A 4 -16.26 13.04 23.74
CA GLY A 4 -16.41 11.76 23.05
C GLY A 4 -15.09 11.44 22.38
N HIS A 5 -14.33 10.52 22.96
CA HIS A 5 -13.27 9.85 22.23
C HIS A 5 -13.93 9.23 21.01
N LEU A 6 -13.61 9.74 19.83
CA LEU A 6 -13.82 8.99 18.59
C LEU A 6 -13.06 7.67 18.80
N GLU A 7 -13.79 6.64 19.23
CA GLU A 7 -13.23 5.29 19.31
C GLU A 7 -12.68 4.98 17.91
N ASN A 8 -11.37 4.86 17.82
CA ASN A 8 -10.71 4.40 16.62
C ASN A 8 -11.13 2.93 16.40
N LYS A 9 -12.24 2.74 15.70
CA LYS A 9 -12.70 1.40 15.30
C LYS A 9 -11.87 0.92 14.13
N VAL A 10 -11.58 -0.38 14.12
CA VAL A 10 -10.94 -1.00 12.95
C VAL A 10 -11.92 -0.96 11.78
N LYS A 11 -11.48 -0.41 10.65
CA LYS A 11 -12.32 -0.25 9.45
C LYS A 11 -11.74 -0.92 8.21
N SER A 12 -10.55 -1.48 8.32
CA SER A 12 -9.81 -2.03 7.18
C SER A 12 -9.21 -3.38 7.50
N ALA A 13 -9.16 -4.26 6.49
CA ALA A 13 -8.48 -5.55 6.60
C ALA A 13 -7.60 -5.80 5.37
N TYR A 14 -6.33 -6.10 5.62
CA TYR A 14 -5.39 -6.64 4.63
C TYR A 14 -5.30 -8.15 4.79
N ILE A 15 -5.36 -8.88 3.68
CA ILE A 15 -5.27 -10.34 3.64
C ILE A 15 -4.13 -10.74 2.73
N HIS A 16 -3.11 -11.34 3.32
CA HIS A 16 -1.91 -11.74 2.60
C HIS A 16 -2.05 -13.15 2.02
N ILE A 17 -1.82 -13.30 0.72
CA ILE A 17 -1.77 -14.59 0.02
C ILE A 17 -0.36 -14.80 -0.49
N PRO A 18 0.45 -15.69 0.12
CA PRO A 18 1.90 -15.72 -0.12
C PRO A 18 2.32 -16.47 -1.39
N PHE A 19 1.41 -17.01 -2.17
CA PHE A 19 1.72 -17.92 -3.27
C PHE A 19 2.04 -17.16 -4.56
N CYS A 20 3.09 -17.61 -5.29
CA CYS A 20 3.48 -17.09 -6.59
C CYS A 20 3.86 -18.24 -7.53
N ASN A 21 3.42 -18.17 -8.79
CA ASN A 21 3.91 -19.07 -9.85
C ASN A 21 5.35 -18.76 -10.22
N THR A 22 5.72 -17.48 -10.21
CA THR A 22 7.08 -16.98 -10.49
C THR A 22 7.46 -15.98 -9.41
N ILE A 23 8.68 -16.06 -8.88
CA ILE A 23 9.20 -15.08 -7.93
C ILE A 23 9.97 -14.00 -8.69
N CYS A 24 9.52 -12.76 -8.59
CA CYS A 24 10.19 -11.60 -9.16
C CYS A 24 11.56 -11.36 -8.51
N SER A 25 12.53 -10.90 -9.31
CA SER A 25 13.92 -10.77 -8.85
C SER A 25 14.13 -9.70 -7.77
N TYR A 26 13.24 -8.72 -7.68
CA TYR A 26 13.27 -7.59 -6.75
C TYR A 26 12.43 -7.81 -5.48
N CYS A 27 11.55 -8.81 -5.47
CA CYS A 27 10.51 -8.93 -4.46
C CYS A 27 11.09 -9.29 -3.09
N ASP A 28 10.77 -8.51 -2.06
CA ASP A 28 11.11 -8.71 -0.66
C ASP A 28 9.91 -9.16 0.20
N PHE A 29 8.69 -9.17 -0.36
CA PHE A 29 7.50 -9.61 0.34
C PHE A 29 7.59 -11.06 0.82
N CYS A 30 6.78 -11.40 1.83
CA CYS A 30 6.61 -12.78 2.29
C CYS A 30 5.94 -13.60 1.19
N LYS A 31 6.70 -14.48 0.53
CA LYS A 31 6.25 -15.26 -0.62
C LYS A 31 6.82 -16.65 -0.64
N VAL A 32 6.08 -17.56 -1.24
CA VAL A 32 6.51 -18.94 -1.51
C VAL A 32 6.07 -19.36 -2.90
N TYR A 33 6.81 -20.29 -3.53
CA TYR A 33 6.34 -20.89 -4.77
C TYR A 33 5.01 -21.59 -4.58
N TYR A 34 4.16 -21.51 -5.59
CA TYR A 34 2.88 -22.22 -5.63
C TYR A 34 3.07 -23.72 -5.39
N LYS A 35 2.45 -24.23 -4.34
CA LYS A 35 2.44 -25.65 -3.99
C LYS A 35 1.04 -26.04 -3.52
N THR A 36 0.35 -26.83 -4.32
CA THR A 36 -1.06 -27.18 -4.10
C THR A 36 -1.35 -27.73 -2.70
N ASN A 37 -0.44 -28.57 -2.16
CA ASN A 37 -0.60 -29.18 -0.84
C ASN A 37 -0.50 -28.20 0.34
N LEU A 38 0.13 -27.02 0.15
CA LEU A 38 0.22 -26.00 1.19
C LEU A 38 -0.99 -25.06 1.22
N ILE A 39 -1.66 -24.89 0.08
CA ILE A 39 -2.73 -23.89 -0.06
C ILE A 39 -3.92 -24.23 0.84
N ASP A 40 -4.33 -25.48 0.88
CA ASP A 40 -5.48 -25.90 1.71
C ASP A 40 -5.19 -25.68 3.19
N SER A 41 -4.06 -26.14 3.67
CA SER A 41 -3.65 -25.95 5.07
C SER A 41 -3.47 -24.47 5.41
N TYR A 42 -2.99 -23.66 4.44
CA TYR A 42 -2.88 -22.21 4.60
C TYR A 42 -4.25 -21.57 4.74
N LEU A 43 -5.21 -21.91 3.88
CA LEU A 43 -6.57 -21.36 3.93
C LEU A 43 -7.31 -21.78 5.20
N ASP A 44 -7.08 -23.01 5.70
CA ASP A 44 -7.59 -23.45 7.01
C ASP A 44 -7.05 -22.56 8.12
N SER A 45 -5.74 -22.33 8.15
CA SER A 45 -5.08 -21.47 9.14
C SER A 45 -5.52 -20.02 9.05
N LEU A 46 -5.70 -19.48 7.84
CA LEU A 46 -6.26 -18.15 7.64
C LEU A 46 -7.68 -18.02 8.19
N SER A 47 -8.51 -19.05 7.98
CA SER A 47 -9.87 -19.10 8.54
C SER A 47 -9.86 -19.12 10.08
N MET A 48 -8.93 -19.87 10.68
CA MET A 48 -8.77 -19.93 12.14
C MET A 48 -8.23 -18.60 12.70
N GLU A 49 -7.23 -17.98 12.05
CA GLU A 49 -6.71 -16.69 12.45
C GLU A 49 -7.81 -15.62 12.44
N ILE A 50 -8.60 -15.53 11.36
CA ILE A 50 -9.72 -14.60 11.28
C ILE A 50 -10.74 -14.86 12.39
N ALA A 51 -11.09 -16.13 12.65
CA ALA A 51 -12.04 -16.49 13.70
C ALA A 51 -11.53 -16.12 15.10
N GLU A 52 -10.22 -16.17 15.34
CA GLU A 52 -9.60 -15.87 16.63
C GLU A 52 -9.50 -14.35 16.87
N TYR A 53 -9.09 -13.58 15.87
CA TYR A 53 -8.70 -12.16 16.06
C TYR A 53 -9.72 -11.15 15.57
N TYR A 54 -10.60 -11.49 14.64
CA TYR A 54 -11.63 -10.56 14.16
C TYR A 54 -12.74 -10.40 15.20
N LYS A 55 -13.07 -9.14 15.57
CA LYS A 55 -14.04 -8.84 16.64
C LYS A 55 -15.42 -8.44 16.12
N GLY A 56 -15.65 -8.49 14.80
CA GLY A 56 -16.97 -8.25 14.19
C GLY A 56 -17.24 -6.80 13.81
N GLU A 57 -16.22 -5.95 13.65
CA GLU A 57 -16.34 -4.58 13.18
C GLU A 57 -16.81 -4.52 11.72
N LEU A 58 -17.51 -3.44 11.37
CA LEU A 58 -17.87 -3.15 9.99
C LEU A 58 -16.66 -2.58 9.25
N LEU A 59 -16.24 -3.23 8.17
CA LEU A 59 -15.07 -2.84 7.39
C LEU A 59 -15.45 -1.94 6.21
N ASP A 60 -14.72 -0.85 6.06
CA ASP A 60 -14.81 0.10 4.96
C ASP A 60 -13.94 -0.36 3.77
N THR A 61 -12.85 -1.11 4.04
CA THR A 61 -11.97 -1.65 3.01
C THR A 61 -11.51 -3.07 3.31
N ILE A 62 -11.42 -3.88 2.26
CA ILE A 62 -10.73 -5.18 2.27
C ILE A 62 -9.72 -5.19 1.11
N TYR A 63 -8.49 -5.59 1.39
CA TYR A 63 -7.44 -5.70 0.39
C TYR A 63 -6.82 -7.10 0.43
N ILE A 64 -6.89 -7.81 -0.69
CA ILE A 64 -6.26 -9.12 -0.87
C ILE A 64 -5.04 -8.96 -1.74
N GLY A 65 -3.86 -9.17 -1.17
CA GLY A 65 -2.59 -8.99 -1.86
C GLY A 65 -1.50 -9.94 -1.37
N GLY A 66 -0.26 -9.60 -1.65
CA GLY A 66 0.92 -10.26 -1.09
C GLY A 66 1.88 -10.87 -2.09
N GLY A 67 1.79 -12.17 -2.33
CA GLY A 67 2.50 -12.84 -3.42
C GLY A 67 1.80 -12.56 -4.75
N THR A 68 0.85 -13.41 -5.08
CA THR A 68 0.02 -13.26 -6.29
C THR A 68 -1.32 -13.98 -6.05
N PRO A 69 -2.32 -13.32 -5.48
CA PRO A 69 -3.61 -13.97 -5.20
C PRO A 69 -4.27 -14.56 -6.45
N SER A 70 -4.09 -13.92 -7.62
CA SER A 70 -4.63 -14.38 -8.90
C SER A 70 -4.05 -15.70 -9.41
N CYS A 71 -2.93 -16.17 -8.87
CA CYS A 71 -2.36 -17.47 -9.25
C CYS A 71 -3.14 -18.66 -8.69
N LEU A 72 -4.04 -18.43 -7.73
CA LEU A 72 -4.86 -19.49 -7.14
C LEU A 72 -5.88 -20.03 -8.15
N SER A 73 -6.13 -21.34 -8.13
CA SER A 73 -7.21 -21.94 -8.91
C SER A 73 -8.58 -21.40 -8.49
N ILE A 74 -9.55 -21.45 -9.41
CA ILE A 74 -10.92 -20.97 -9.16
C ILE A 74 -11.52 -21.60 -7.89
N ASP A 75 -11.29 -22.89 -7.62
CA ASP A 75 -11.82 -23.54 -6.42
C ASP A 75 -11.14 -23.03 -5.14
N LYS A 76 -9.83 -22.72 -5.18
CA LYS A 76 -9.12 -22.13 -4.05
C LYS A 76 -9.55 -20.68 -3.82
N LEU A 77 -9.82 -19.92 -4.88
CA LEU A 77 -10.40 -18.60 -4.78
C LEU A 77 -11.80 -18.61 -4.17
N LYS A 78 -12.68 -19.50 -4.61
CA LYS A 78 -14.02 -19.67 -3.99
C LYS A 78 -13.91 -19.97 -2.50
N ARG A 79 -12.98 -20.84 -2.11
CA ARG A 79 -12.71 -21.12 -0.70
C ARG A 79 -12.20 -19.90 0.07
N LEU A 80 -11.25 -19.16 -0.49
CA LEU A 80 -10.74 -17.91 0.07
C LEU A 80 -11.87 -16.90 0.28
N PHE A 81 -12.70 -16.68 -0.72
CA PHE A 81 -13.82 -15.75 -0.61
C PHE A 81 -14.86 -16.19 0.43
N SER A 82 -15.14 -17.50 0.56
CA SER A 82 -16.01 -18.01 1.62
C SER A 82 -15.45 -17.76 3.03
N ILE A 83 -14.13 -17.70 3.19
CA ILE A 83 -13.50 -17.33 4.46
C ILE A 83 -13.67 -15.84 4.72
N ILE A 84 -13.43 -15.00 3.70
CA ILE A 84 -13.51 -13.53 3.77
C ILE A 84 -14.96 -13.04 3.93
N ASP A 85 -15.93 -13.81 3.47
CA ASP A 85 -17.34 -13.47 3.60
C ASP A 85 -17.84 -13.43 5.05
N LYS A 86 -17.09 -14.00 5.98
CA LYS A 86 -17.32 -13.89 7.43
C LYS A 86 -17.02 -12.49 7.98
N LEU A 87 -16.26 -11.67 7.26
CA LEU A 87 -15.98 -10.28 7.62
C LEU A 87 -17.19 -9.41 7.29
N LYS A 88 -17.64 -8.61 8.26
CA LYS A 88 -18.75 -7.67 8.06
C LYS A 88 -18.29 -6.48 7.24
N LYS A 89 -19.09 -6.09 6.28
CA LYS A 89 -18.77 -5.09 5.27
C LYS A 89 -19.84 -4.00 5.27
N ILE A 90 -19.43 -2.75 5.03
CA ILE A 90 -20.39 -1.68 4.71
C ILE A 90 -20.85 -1.80 3.25
N ASP A 91 -21.96 -1.14 2.89
CA ASP A 91 -22.52 -1.20 1.54
C ASP A 91 -21.56 -0.65 0.47
N ASN A 92 -20.80 0.42 0.81
CA ASN A 92 -19.82 1.07 -0.10
C ASN A 92 -18.37 0.63 0.17
N LEU A 93 -18.17 -0.65 0.48
CA LEU A 93 -16.84 -1.24 0.70
C LEU A 93 -15.92 -1.02 -0.50
N GLU A 94 -14.66 -0.61 -0.26
CA GLU A 94 -13.59 -0.79 -1.25
C GLU A 94 -13.02 -2.21 -1.09
N PHE A 95 -13.20 -3.06 -2.09
CA PHE A 95 -12.69 -4.43 -2.08
C PHE A 95 -11.67 -4.61 -3.20
N THR A 96 -10.40 -4.56 -2.83
CA THR A 96 -9.26 -4.66 -3.77
C THR A 96 -8.74 -6.08 -3.86
N PHE A 97 -8.38 -6.49 -5.08
CA PHE A 97 -7.72 -7.76 -5.36
C PHE A 97 -6.53 -7.56 -6.29
N GLU A 98 -5.36 -8.11 -5.92
CA GLU A 98 -4.13 -8.05 -6.74
C GLU A 98 -4.11 -9.14 -7.80
N CYS A 99 -3.73 -8.75 -9.02
CA CYS A 99 -3.59 -9.64 -10.16
C CYS A 99 -2.26 -9.47 -10.87
N ASN A 100 -1.68 -10.58 -11.33
CA ASN A 100 -0.70 -10.51 -12.40
C ASN A 100 -1.40 -10.53 -13.77
N PRO A 101 -0.88 -9.82 -14.78
CA PRO A 101 -1.49 -9.80 -16.12
C PRO A 101 -1.69 -11.18 -16.75
N GLU A 102 -0.78 -12.12 -16.53
CA GLU A 102 -0.86 -13.48 -17.08
C GLU A 102 -2.02 -14.28 -16.55
N ASP A 103 -2.49 -14.02 -15.34
CA ASP A 103 -3.58 -14.77 -14.69
C ASP A 103 -4.96 -14.24 -15.11
N ILE A 104 -5.03 -13.00 -15.66
CA ILE A 104 -6.28 -12.34 -16.02
C ILE A 104 -6.96 -13.10 -17.17
N ASN A 105 -8.17 -13.56 -16.89
CA ASN A 105 -9.08 -14.16 -17.85
C ASN A 105 -10.53 -13.89 -17.44
N GLU A 106 -11.45 -14.18 -18.33
CA GLU A 106 -12.86 -13.85 -18.12
C GLU A 106 -13.50 -14.60 -16.94
N GLU A 107 -13.09 -15.85 -16.71
CA GLU A 107 -13.60 -16.67 -15.60
C GLU A 107 -13.17 -16.07 -14.25
N LEU A 108 -11.91 -15.67 -14.12
CA LEU A 108 -11.40 -14.98 -12.93
C LEU A 108 -12.18 -13.67 -12.69
N LEU A 109 -12.30 -12.81 -13.71
CA LEU A 109 -12.97 -11.51 -13.55
C LEU A 109 -14.45 -11.65 -13.15
N LYS A 110 -15.16 -12.61 -13.74
CA LYS A 110 -16.55 -12.93 -13.35
C LYS A 110 -16.64 -13.41 -11.91
N LEU A 111 -15.71 -14.27 -11.49
CA LEU A 111 -15.64 -14.75 -10.12
C LEU A 111 -15.39 -13.59 -9.15
N LEU A 112 -14.36 -12.77 -9.37
CA LEU A 112 -14.04 -11.62 -8.53
C LEU A 112 -15.24 -10.67 -8.38
N LYS A 113 -15.89 -10.33 -9.51
CA LYS A 113 -17.08 -9.47 -9.51
C LYS A 113 -18.23 -10.07 -8.70
N SER A 114 -18.47 -11.39 -8.82
CA SER A 114 -19.56 -12.08 -8.11
C SER A 114 -19.38 -12.08 -6.58
N TRP A 115 -18.13 -11.96 -6.09
CA TRP A 115 -17.81 -11.87 -4.67
C TRP A 115 -17.68 -10.44 -4.14
N GLY A 116 -18.04 -9.44 -4.97
CA GLY A 116 -18.07 -8.04 -4.57
C GLY A 116 -16.73 -7.32 -4.67
N VAL A 117 -15.70 -7.92 -5.27
CA VAL A 117 -14.49 -7.17 -5.63
C VAL A 117 -14.88 -6.04 -6.55
N ASN A 118 -14.40 -4.83 -6.28
CA ASN A 118 -14.71 -3.63 -7.05
C ASN A 118 -13.48 -2.79 -7.43
N ARG A 119 -12.30 -3.19 -6.99
CA ARG A 119 -11.01 -2.59 -7.37
C ARG A 119 -10.00 -3.68 -7.71
N LEU A 120 -9.30 -3.54 -8.83
CA LEU A 120 -8.17 -4.40 -9.21
C LEU A 120 -6.86 -3.63 -9.07
N SER A 121 -5.81 -4.29 -8.58
CA SER A 121 -4.42 -3.82 -8.66
C SER A 121 -3.62 -4.77 -9.54
N ILE A 122 -3.06 -4.26 -10.63
CA ILE A 122 -2.44 -5.08 -11.66
C ILE A 122 -0.95 -4.76 -11.75
N GLY A 123 -0.13 -5.73 -11.36
CA GLY A 123 1.33 -5.62 -11.38
C GLY A 123 1.89 -5.72 -12.80
N VAL A 124 1.97 -4.61 -13.52
CA VAL A 124 2.57 -4.53 -14.86
C VAL A 124 4.06 -4.28 -14.77
N GLU A 125 4.47 -3.38 -13.90
CA GLU A 125 5.83 -2.96 -13.55
C GLU A 125 6.57 -2.20 -14.66
N SER A 126 6.51 -2.62 -15.92
CA SER A 126 7.07 -1.95 -17.09
C SER A 126 6.45 -2.51 -18.37
N PHE A 127 6.51 -1.78 -19.48
CA PHE A 127 6.17 -2.28 -20.82
C PHE A 127 7.41 -2.62 -21.64
N ASN A 128 8.60 -2.35 -21.11
CA ASN A 128 9.86 -2.65 -21.79
C ASN A 128 10.29 -4.09 -21.53
N LYS A 129 10.40 -4.89 -22.60
CA LYS A 129 10.78 -6.31 -22.52
C LYS A 129 12.14 -6.58 -21.86
N LYS A 130 13.11 -5.65 -21.99
CA LYS A 130 14.42 -5.80 -21.33
C LYS A 130 14.31 -5.59 -19.83
N ILE A 131 13.55 -4.58 -19.42
CA ILE A 131 13.27 -4.28 -18.01
C ILE A 131 12.52 -5.45 -17.38
N LEU A 132 11.44 -5.94 -18.00
CA LEU A 132 10.68 -7.09 -17.49
C LEU A 132 11.54 -8.35 -17.31
N LYS A 133 12.51 -8.59 -18.21
CA LYS A 133 13.50 -9.70 -18.05
C LYS A 133 14.39 -9.51 -16.82
N ILE A 134 14.85 -8.30 -16.54
CA ILE A 134 15.63 -7.97 -15.34
C ILE A 134 14.80 -8.23 -14.08
N LEU A 135 13.53 -7.83 -14.10
CA LEU A 135 12.58 -8.04 -13.01
C LEU A 135 12.14 -9.51 -12.85
N ASN A 136 12.50 -10.41 -13.78
CA ASN A 136 12.00 -11.78 -13.87
C ASN A 136 10.46 -11.85 -14.01
N ARG A 137 9.90 -10.96 -14.84
CA ARG A 137 8.46 -10.88 -15.16
C ARG A 137 8.21 -11.38 -16.58
N ARG A 138 6.97 -11.81 -16.86
CA ARG A 138 6.57 -12.17 -18.22
C ARG A 138 6.50 -10.93 -19.10
N TYR A 139 6.97 -11.06 -20.34
CA TYR A 139 7.05 -9.97 -21.31
C TYR A 139 6.35 -10.27 -22.64
N ASP A 140 5.67 -11.41 -22.72
CA ASP A 140 4.93 -11.90 -23.89
C ASP A 140 3.40 -11.69 -23.73
N ILE A 141 2.98 -10.87 -22.78
CA ILE A 141 1.58 -10.60 -22.48
C ILE A 141 1.12 -9.35 -23.25
N ASP A 142 -0.01 -9.44 -23.91
CA ASP A 142 -0.71 -8.28 -24.45
C ASP A 142 -1.49 -7.55 -23.34
N ILE A 143 -0.83 -6.56 -22.73
CA ILE A 143 -1.37 -5.79 -21.60
C ILE A 143 -2.63 -5.02 -22.02
N PHE A 144 -2.68 -4.46 -23.23
CA PHE A 144 -3.87 -3.71 -23.70
C PHE A 144 -5.10 -4.60 -23.70
N SER A 145 -4.99 -5.79 -24.31
CA SER A 145 -6.09 -6.77 -24.33
C SER A 145 -6.54 -7.19 -22.92
N LYS A 146 -5.58 -7.34 -21.96
CA LYS A 146 -5.89 -7.69 -20.58
C LYS A 146 -6.62 -6.55 -19.85
N ILE A 147 -6.16 -5.32 -19.99
CA ILE A 147 -6.80 -4.16 -19.38
C ILE A 147 -8.18 -3.91 -19.98
N ASP A 148 -8.34 -4.03 -21.31
CA ASP A 148 -9.64 -3.90 -21.96
C ASP A 148 -10.63 -4.97 -21.48
N MET A 149 -10.14 -6.19 -21.21
CA MET A 149 -10.95 -7.24 -20.60
C MET A 149 -11.36 -6.85 -19.17
N CYS A 150 -10.45 -6.32 -18.34
CA CYS A 150 -10.76 -5.87 -16.99
C CYS A 150 -11.81 -4.75 -16.99
N LYS A 151 -11.72 -3.78 -17.89
CA LYS A 151 -12.66 -2.65 -18.02
C LYS A 151 -14.10 -3.06 -18.31
N LYS A 152 -14.34 -4.27 -18.83
CA LYS A 152 -15.69 -4.80 -19.02
C LYS A 152 -16.38 -5.14 -17.68
N TYR A 153 -15.62 -5.31 -16.61
CA TYR A 153 -16.12 -5.73 -15.30
C TYR A 153 -15.84 -4.74 -14.18
N PHE A 154 -14.79 -3.91 -14.31
CA PHE A 154 -14.29 -3.04 -13.25
C PHE A 154 -13.98 -1.64 -13.77
N ASP A 155 -14.52 -0.63 -13.08
CA ASP A 155 -14.21 0.78 -13.33
C ASP A 155 -13.00 1.27 -12.54
N ASN A 156 -12.70 0.63 -11.39
CA ASN A 156 -11.58 0.99 -10.53
C ASN A 156 -10.41 0.01 -10.73
N ILE A 157 -9.47 0.41 -11.58
CA ILE A 157 -8.29 -0.38 -11.95
C ILE A 157 -7.04 0.44 -11.62
N ASN A 158 -6.14 -0.17 -10.87
CA ASN A 158 -4.79 0.33 -10.64
C ASN A 158 -3.79 -0.45 -11.50
N ILE A 159 -2.79 0.26 -12.02
CA ILE A 159 -1.60 -0.33 -12.64
C ILE A 159 -0.39 0.04 -11.79
N ASP A 160 0.38 -0.98 -11.40
CA ASP A 160 1.66 -0.79 -10.75
C ASP A 160 2.76 -0.63 -11.80
N LEU A 161 3.55 0.44 -11.68
CA LEU A 161 4.73 0.76 -12.46
C LEU A 161 5.94 0.84 -11.55
N MET A 162 7.01 0.15 -11.88
CA MET A 162 8.31 0.34 -11.23
C MET A 162 9.20 1.22 -12.08
N TYR A 163 10.04 2.01 -11.43
CA TYR A 163 11.06 2.82 -12.07
C TYR A 163 12.37 2.75 -11.28
N ALA A 164 13.41 3.43 -11.74
CA ALA A 164 14.76 3.35 -11.17
C ALA A 164 15.36 1.93 -11.23
N ILE A 165 15.00 1.17 -12.26
CA ILE A 165 15.44 -0.20 -12.45
C ILE A 165 16.83 -0.21 -13.10
N PRO A 166 17.77 -1.08 -12.70
CA PRO A 166 19.08 -1.20 -13.37
C PRO A 166 18.95 -1.31 -14.89
N SER A 167 19.69 -0.49 -15.61
CA SER A 167 19.66 -0.33 -17.08
C SER A 167 18.41 0.38 -17.63
N GLU A 168 17.55 0.92 -16.79
CA GLU A 168 16.50 1.84 -17.20
C GLU A 168 17.08 3.25 -17.43
N ASN A 169 16.46 4.00 -18.31
CA ASN A 169 16.75 5.41 -18.55
C ASN A 169 15.45 6.21 -18.70
N ILE A 170 15.57 7.52 -18.79
CA ILE A 170 14.44 8.46 -18.92
C ILE A 170 13.53 8.13 -20.11
N ASP A 171 14.10 7.72 -21.26
CA ASP A 171 13.31 7.42 -22.46
C ASP A 171 12.46 6.15 -22.28
N ILE A 172 13.00 5.12 -21.62
CA ILE A 172 12.24 3.90 -21.30
C ILE A 172 11.07 4.23 -20.38
N LEU A 173 11.32 4.91 -19.27
CA LEU A 173 10.29 5.33 -18.34
C LEU A 173 9.24 6.23 -19.01
N ASN A 174 9.70 7.20 -19.82
CA ASN A 174 8.81 8.09 -20.55
C ASN A 174 7.83 7.31 -21.46
N ASN A 175 8.32 6.27 -22.15
CA ASN A 175 7.51 5.40 -23.01
C ASN A 175 6.52 4.56 -22.18
N ASP A 176 6.95 4.07 -21.00
CA ASP A 176 6.09 3.31 -20.09
C ASP A 176 4.95 4.20 -19.57
N ILE A 177 5.22 5.45 -19.17
CA ILE A 177 4.19 6.41 -18.77
C ILE A 177 3.23 6.72 -19.92
N ASP A 178 3.73 6.95 -21.15
CA ASP A 178 2.88 7.16 -22.34
C ASP A 178 1.94 5.99 -22.59
N THR A 179 2.43 4.78 -22.35
CA THR A 179 1.64 3.56 -22.52
C THR A 179 0.54 3.47 -21.47
N ILE A 180 0.84 3.77 -20.19
CA ILE A 180 -0.16 3.82 -19.11
C ILE A 180 -1.23 4.88 -19.39
N ILE A 181 -0.84 6.06 -19.85
CA ILE A 181 -1.79 7.13 -20.21
C ILE A 181 -2.75 6.66 -21.30
N LYS A 182 -2.25 5.93 -22.33
CA LYS A 182 -3.09 5.35 -23.38
C LYS A 182 -4.03 4.26 -22.86
N LEU A 183 -3.64 3.53 -21.83
CA LEU A 183 -4.50 2.55 -21.19
C LEU A 183 -5.65 3.19 -20.41
N ASP A 184 -5.60 4.49 -20.12
CA ASP A 184 -6.69 5.27 -19.50
C ASP A 184 -7.34 4.58 -18.30
N VAL A 185 -6.52 4.15 -17.35
CA VAL A 185 -6.96 3.60 -16.06
C VAL A 185 -7.10 4.71 -15.03
N PRO A 186 -7.96 4.59 -14.01
CA PRO A 186 -8.18 5.67 -13.06
C PRO A 186 -7.09 5.80 -11.98
N HIS A 187 -6.24 4.79 -11.77
CA HIS A 187 -5.24 4.80 -10.70
C HIS A 187 -3.91 4.22 -11.19
N ILE A 188 -2.80 4.79 -10.71
CA ILE A 188 -1.43 4.38 -11.04
C ILE A 188 -0.60 4.42 -9.77
N SER A 189 0.06 3.30 -9.44
CA SER A 189 1.08 3.23 -8.39
C SER A 189 2.45 3.26 -9.03
N THR A 190 3.37 4.07 -8.50
CA THR A 190 4.74 4.16 -9.01
C THR A 190 5.74 3.90 -7.89
N TYR A 191 6.61 2.93 -8.08
CA TYR A 191 7.57 2.53 -7.05
C TYR A 191 8.99 2.63 -7.58
N SER A 192 9.85 3.44 -6.92
CA SER A 192 11.29 3.38 -7.13
C SER A 192 11.82 2.03 -6.63
N LEU A 193 12.62 1.37 -7.46
CA LEU A 193 13.21 0.09 -7.08
C LEU A 193 14.25 0.26 -5.99
N ILE A 194 14.02 -0.41 -4.85
CA ILE A 194 15.01 -0.57 -3.78
C ILE A 194 15.48 -2.02 -3.79
N ILE A 195 16.79 -2.23 -3.89
CA ILE A 195 17.39 -3.58 -3.90
C ILE A 195 17.63 -4.02 -2.45
N ASP A 196 16.71 -4.78 -1.89
CA ASP A 196 16.81 -5.33 -0.55
C ASP A 196 17.71 -6.57 -0.48
N LYS A 197 18.35 -6.78 0.69
CA LYS A 197 19.29 -7.88 0.96
C LYS A 197 18.71 -9.28 0.75
N ASN A 198 17.40 -9.44 0.87
CA ASN A 198 16.71 -10.72 0.75
C ASN A 198 16.23 -11.02 -0.68
N THR A 199 16.64 -10.22 -1.66
CA THR A 199 16.18 -10.34 -3.05
C THR A 199 17.17 -11.09 -3.94
N VAL A 200 16.67 -11.64 -5.05
CA VAL A 200 17.52 -12.26 -6.08
C VAL A 200 18.43 -11.21 -6.72
N MET A 201 17.96 -9.96 -6.89
CA MET A 201 18.76 -8.86 -7.44
C MET A 201 19.97 -8.53 -6.56
N TYR A 202 19.80 -8.49 -5.25
CA TYR A 202 20.90 -8.30 -4.30
C TYR A 202 21.97 -9.41 -4.46
N ASN A 203 21.52 -10.67 -4.47
CA ASN A 203 22.41 -11.83 -4.63
C ASN A 203 23.16 -11.83 -5.99
N LYS A 204 22.53 -11.30 -7.03
CA LYS A 204 23.15 -11.10 -8.36
C LYS A 204 23.99 -9.83 -8.44
N LYS A 205 24.16 -9.09 -7.33
CA LYS A 205 24.96 -7.87 -7.22
C LYS A 205 24.52 -6.74 -8.16
N TYR A 206 23.22 -6.67 -8.47
CA TYR A 206 22.66 -5.47 -9.08
C TYR A 206 22.89 -4.27 -8.15
N LYS A 207 23.04 -3.09 -8.74
CA LYS A 207 23.17 -1.82 -8.00
C LYS A 207 21.97 -0.94 -8.32
N ASN A 208 21.56 -0.14 -7.34
CA ASN A 208 20.62 0.94 -7.61
C ASN A 208 21.20 1.87 -8.68
N ILE A 209 20.33 2.56 -9.38
CA ILE A 209 20.74 3.66 -10.27
C ILE A 209 21.25 4.84 -9.44
N ASP A 210 21.80 5.83 -10.12
CA ASP A 210 22.25 7.08 -9.51
C ASP A 210 21.07 7.88 -8.93
N ASP A 211 21.25 8.52 -7.76
CA ASP A 211 20.20 9.26 -7.07
C ASP A 211 19.68 10.47 -7.89
N GLU A 212 20.51 11.09 -8.71
CA GLU A 212 20.12 12.18 -9.60
C GLU A 212 19.18 11.68 -10.70
N LEU A 213 19.48 10.51 -11.27
CA LEU A 213 18.61 9.88 -12.26
C LEU A 213 17.28 9.42 -11.65
N ASP A 214 17.28 8.85 -10.43
CA ASP A 214 16.06 8.49 -9.71
C ASP A 214 15.19 9.73 -9.45
N TYR A 215 15.78 10.83 -9.01
CA TYR A 215 15.08 12.10 -8.83
C TYR A 215 14.47 12.61 -10.14
N ASP A 216 15.23 12.60 -11.25
CA ASP A 216 14.73 13.05 -12.55
C ASP A 216 13.58 12.16 -13.04
N MET A 217 13.64 10.86 -12.81
CA MET A 217 12.57 9.90 -13.10
C MET A 217 11.30 10.22 -12.28
N TYR A 218 11.45 10.45 -10.97
CA TYR A 218 10.33 10.81 -10.11
C TYR A 218 9.67 12.11 -10.56
N LYS A 219 10.46 13.11 -10.87
CA LYS A 219 9.98 14.39 -11.39
C LYS A 219 9.24 14.24 -12.73
N LEU A 220 9.78 13.43 -13.65
CA LEU A 220 9.12 13.12 -14.92
C LEU A 220 7.74 12.50 -14.70
N ILE A 221 7.63 11.54 -13.78
CA ILE A 221 6.35 10.89 -13.43
C ILE A 221 5.33 11.93 -12.97
N ILE A 222 5.69 12.77 -11.98
CA ILE A 222 4.80 13.79 -11.44
C ILE A 222 4.37 14.76 -12.52
N ASP A 223 5.32 15.33 -13.26
CA ASP A 223 5.06 16.34 -14.28
C ASP A 223 4.16 15.80 -15.40
N LYS A 224 4.40 14.56 -15.81
CA LYS A 224 3.67 13.96 -16.92
C LYS A 224 2.27 13.51 -16.50
N LEU A 225 2.12 12.79 -15.41
CA LEU A 225 0.81 12.32 -14.95
C LEU A 225 -0.11 13.49 -14.57
N SER A 226 0.41 14.55 -13.98
CA SER A 226 -0.38 15.75 -13.65
C SER A 226 -1.00 16.41 -14.89
N ARG A 227 -0.30 16.44 -16.05
CA ARG A 227 -0.83 16.99 -17.32
C ARG A 227 -1.99 16.17 -17.88
N TYR A 228 -2.13 14.90 -17.46
CA TYR A 228 -3.21 14.00 -17.90
C TYR A 228 -4.27 13.79 -16.81
N ASN A 229 -4.42 14.78 -15.90
CA ASN A 229 -5.43 14.82 -14.84
C ASN A 229 -5.32 13.68 -13.80
N TYR A 230 -4.12 13.15 -13.57
CA TYR A 230 -3.86 12.32 -12.42
C TYR A 230 -3.40 13.19 -11.25
N HIS A 231 -4.14 13.12 -10.16
CA HIS A 231 -3.81 13.79 -8.92
C HIS A 231 -2.78 12.96 -8.15
N HIS A 232 -1.61 13.54 -7.87
CA HIS A 232 -0.61 12.96 -6.98
C HIS A 232 -1.13 13.12 -5.55
N TYR A 233 -1.71 12.08 -4.94
CA TYR A 233 -2.37 12.21 -3.64
C TYR A 233 -1.53 11.71 -2.47
N GLU A 234 -0.56 10.83 -2.74
CA GLU A 234 0.46 10.41 -1.77
C GLU A 234 1.75 10.00 -2.50
N VAL A 235 2.82 9.76 -1.77
CA VAL A 235 4.21 9.67 -2.26
C VAL A 235 4.41 8.77 -3.48
N SER A 236 3.66 7.71 -3.63
CA SER A 236 3.81 6.70 -4.70
C SER A 236 2.58 6.57 -5.62
N ASN A 237 1.45 7.20 -5.28
CA ASN A 237 0.20 6.93 -5.96
C ASN A 237 -0.42 8.17 -6.60
N PHE A 238 -0.95 7.95 -7.79
CA PHE A 238 -1.63 8.93 -8.63
C PHE A 238 -3.01 8.40 -9.01
N SER A 239 -4.03 9.25 -8.97
CA SER A 239 -5.37 8.85 -9.36
C SER A 239 -6.15 9.96 -10.04
N LYS A 240 -7.18 9.59 -10.79
CA LYS A 240 -8.28 10.51 -11.10
C LYS A 240 -9.05 10.79 -9.82
N ILE A 241 -9.65 11.97 -9.69
CA ILE A 241 -10.39 12.37 -8.49
C ILE A 241 -11.48 11.35 -8.18
N GLY A 242 -11.53 10.87 -6.93
CA GLY A 242 -12.49 9.89 -6.44
C GLY A 242 -12.06 8.42 -6.63
N TYR A 243 -10.85 8.19 -7.14
CA TYR A 243 -10.27 6.85 -7.29
C TYR A 243 -9.04 6.61 -6.40
N GLU A 244 -8.80 7.50 -5.44
CA GLU A 244 -7.76 7.30 -4.42
C GLU A 244 -8.01 6.00 -3.66
N SER A 245 -6.97 5.20 -3.42
CA SER A 245 -7.10 3.96 -2.65
C SER A 245 -7.46 4.27 -1.19
N LYS A 246 -8.69 3.98 -0.80
CA LYS A 246 -9.15 4.16 0.60
C LYS A 246 -8.35 3.28 1.55
N HIS A 247 -7.97 2.09 1.10
CA HIS A 247 -7.17 1.17 1.90
C HIS A 247 -5.78 1.75 2.20
N ASN A 248 -5.08 2.29 1.20
CA ASN A 248 -3.77 2.93 1.41
C ASN A 248 -3.88 4.17 2.31
N LEU A 249 -4.95 4.96 2.13
CA LEU A 249 -5.21 6.12 2.99
C LEU A 249 -5.44 5.74 4.46
N THR A 250 -5.96 4.55 4.77
CA THR A 250 -6.03 4.02 6.15
C THR A 250 -4.65 4.01 6.81
N TYR A 251 -3.63 3.56 6.09
CA TYR A 251 -2.25 3.54 6.60
C TYR A 251 -1.71 4.95 6.82
N TRP A 252 -1.84 5.82 5.81
CA TRP A 252 -1.35 7.19 5.89
C TRP A 252 -2.08 8.05 6.91
N ASN A 253 -3.33 7.71 7.23
CA ASN A 253 -4.10 8.34 8.30
C ASN A 253 -3.77 7.77 9.69
N ASN A 254 -2.86 6.81 9.81
CA ASN A 254 -2.56 6.10 11.05
C ASN A 254 -3.84 5.54 11.72
N GLU A 255 -4.74 4.96 10.91
CA GLU A 255 -5.98 4.34 11.37
C GLU A 255 -5.75 2.86 11.68
N TYR A 256 -6.70 2.25 12.43
CA TYR A 256 -6.61 0.84 12.80
C TYR A 256 -7.02 -0.07 11.65
N TYR A 257 -6.28 -1.16 11.47
CA TYR A 257 -6.54 -2.17 10.45
C TYR A 257 -6.09 -3.56 10.91
N TYR A 258 -6.79 -4.57 10.41
CA TYR A 258 -6.38 -5.95 10.54
C TYR A 258 -5.36 -6.32 9.45
N GLY A 259 -4.33 -7.07 9.83
CA GLY A 259 -3.45 -7.80 8.92
C GLY A 259 -3.59 -9.30 9.17
N PHE A 260 -4.15 -10.04 8.22
CA PHE A 260 -4.31 -11.48 8.28
C PHE A 260 -3.41 -12.18 7.26
N GLY A 261 -2.93 -13.36 7.61
CA GLY A 261 -2.05 -14.15 6.76
C GLY A 261 -0.58 -14.05 7.15
N VAL A 262 0.22 -14.98 6.62
CA VAL A 262 1.65 -15.06 6.88
C VAL A 262 2.37 -13.77 6.44
N GLY A 263 3.18 -13.17 7.32
CA GLY A 263 3.92 -11.95 7.03
C GLY A 263 3.08 -10.66 6.97
N ALA A 264 1.78 -10.72 7.25
CA ALA A 264 0.95 -9.54 7.34
C ALA A 264 1.23 -8.76 8.63
N SER A 265 1.14 -7.43 8.56
CA SER A 265 1.20 -6.54 9.72
C SER A 265 -0.18 -5.94 9.99
N GLY A 266 -0.47 -5.60 11.25
CA GLY A 266 -1.71 -4.93 11.63
C GLY A 266 -1.51 -3.88 12.71
N TYR A 267 -2.53 -3.05 12.91
CA TYR A 267 -2.53 -1.99 13.91
C TYR A 267 -3.91 -1.91 14.56
N ILE A 268 -4.03 -2.32 15.81
CA ILE A 268 -5.30 -2.39 16.55
C ILE A 268 -5.06 -1.90 17.98
N ASP A 269 -5.93 -1.06 18.50
CA ASP A 269 -5.89 -0.56 19.89
C ASP A 269 -4.48 -0.11 20.32
N LYS A 270 -3.87 0.73 19.49
CA LYS A 270 -2.49 1.23 19.69
C LYS A 270 -1.42 0.13 19.69
N THR A 271 -1.74 -1.08 19.30
CA THR A 271 -0.80 -2.19 19.22
C THR A 271 -0.51 -2.50 17.75
N ARG A 272 0.75 -2.31 17.33
CA ARG A 272 1.25 -2.83 16.06
C ARG A 272 1.67 -4.27 16.26
N TYR A 273 1.36 -5.10 15.31
CA TYR A 273 1.78 -6.50 15.31
C TYR A 273 2.20 -6.96 13.94
N ASP A 274 3.10 -7.93 13.92
CA ASP A 274 3.53 -8.63 12.72
C ASP A 274 3.23 -10.11 12.85
N ASN A 275 2.73 -10.70 11.77
CA ASN A 275 2.57 -12.13 11.67
C ASN A 275 3.90 -12.80 11.32
N THR A 276 4.04 -14.06 11.68
CA THR A 276 5.21 -14.86 11.31
C THR A 276 5.41 -14.87 9.80
N LYS A 277 6.67 -14.72 9.36
CA LYS A 277 7.05 -14.87 7.95
C LYS A 277 7.26 -16.34 7.55
N SER A 278 7.17 -17.27 8.49
CA SER A 278 7.31 -18.70 8.24
C SER A 278 5.95 -19.34 7.94
N ILE A 279 5.74 -19.80 6.71
CA ILE A 279 4.50 -20.48 6.32
C ILE A 279 4.25 -21.76 7.17
N THR A 280 5.30 -22.49 7.54
CA THR A 280 5.19 -23.69 8.37
C THR A 280 4.69 -23.35 9.77
N LYS A 281 5.23 -22.30 10.42
CA LYS A 281 4.74 -21.84 11.71
C LYS A 281 3.30 -21.33 11.61
N TYR A 282 2.98 -20.60 10.55
CA TYR A 282 1.64 -20.08 10.34
C TYR A 282 0.60 -21.21 10.22
N ILE A 283 0.89 -22.24 9.42
CA ILE A 283 0.03 -23.42 9.26
C ILE A 283 -0.11 -24.21 10.57
N SER A 284 0.89 -24.19 11.44
CA SER A 284 0.79 -24.83 12.78
C SER A 284 0.04 -23.99 13.83
N GLY A 285 -0.55 -22.85 13.46
CA GLY A 285 -1.33 -21.99 14.36
C GLY A 285 -0.49 -20.94 15.10
N CYS A 286 0.80 -20.81 14.80
CA CYS A 286 1.65 -19.75 15.37
C CYS A 286 1.58 -18.50 14.50
N TYR A 287 0.52 -17.70 14.65
CA TYR A 287 0.25 -16.56 13.76
C TYR A 287 1.15 -15.36 14.06
N ARG A 288 1.24 -14.94 15.31
CA ARG A 288 1.96 -13.72 15.71
C ARG A 288 3.46 -13.97 15.85
N LEU A 289 4.26 -13.08 15.25
CA LEU A 289 5.72 -13.02 15.45
C LEU A 289 6.05 -12.10 16.63
N GLU A 290 5.51 -10.88 16.56
CA GLU A 290 5.71 -9.87 17.60
C GLU A 290 4.51 -8.92 17.68
N SER A 291 4.40 -8.24 18.81
CA SER A 291 3.43 -7.15 18.99
C SER A 291 4.02 -6.10 19.92
N ASN A 292 3.82 -4.83 19.57
CA ASN A 292 4.28 -3.69 20.33
C ASN A 292 3.15 -2.71 20.59
N LYS A 293 2.84 -2.46 21.86
CA LYS A 293 1.87 -1.44 22.26
C LYS A 293 2.54 -0.08 22.29
N LEU A 294 2.10 0.79 21.40
CA LEU A 294 2.67 2.14 21.24
C LEU A 294 2.31 3.02 22.43
N SER A 295 3.30 3.76 22.92
CA SER A 295 3.10 4.89 23.81
C SER A 295 2.36 6.03 23.12
N TYR A 296 1.93 7.03 23.90
CA TYR A 296 1.34 8.24 23.33
C TYR A 296 2.31 8.94 22.36
N ASN A 297 3.60 9.08 22.74
CA ASN A 297 4.62 9.73 21.92
C ASN A 297 4.81 9.00 20.59
N GLU A 298 4.97 7.67 20.61
CA GLU A 298 5.09 6.86 19.39
C GLU A 298 3.82 6.94 18.51
N THR A 299 2.63 7.02 19.12
CA THR A 299 1.38 7.15 18.36
C THR A 299 1.30 8.49 17.62
N VAL A 300 1.73 9.59 18.28
CA VAL A 300 1.78 10.92 17.68
C VAL A 300 2.88 11.03 16.62
N GLU A 301 4.07 10.48 16.91
CA GLU A 301 5.19 10.39 15.99
C GLU A 301 4.78 9.70 14.68
N ASN A 302 4.14 8.53 14.80
CA ASN A 302 3.61 7.81 13.64
C ASN A 302 2.56 8.63 12.86
N ALA A 303 1.75 9.45 13.54
CA ALA A 303 0.77 10.30 12.87
C ALA A 303 1.44 11.37 11.99
N PHE A 304 2.58 11.93 12.42
CA PHE A 304 3.37 12.85 11.59
C PHE A 304 4.05 12.10 10.44
N ILE A 305 4.75 11.02 10.73
CA ILE A 305 5.52 10.25 9.73
C ILE A 305 4.61 9.72 8.62
N LEU A 306 3.48 9.14 8.98
CA LEU A 306 2.53 8.57 8.01
C LEU A 306 1.70 9.68 7.34
N GLY A 307 1.23 10.66 8.11
CA GLY A 307 0.38 11.75 7.60
C GLY A 307 1.08 12.61 6.55
N PHE A 308 2.39 12.82 6.68
CA PHE A 308 3.19 13.55 5.70
C PHE A 308 3.57 12.73 4.44
N ARG A 309 3.21 11.46 4.36
CA ARG A 309 3.25 10.72 3.09
C ARG A 309 2.14 11.16 2.12
N LYS A 310 1.07 11.74 2.63
CA LYS A 310 0.04 12.37 1.79
C LYS A 310 0.51 13.72 1.30
N ILE A 311 0.23 14.05 0.04
CA ILE A 311 0.61 15.34 -0.55
C ILE A 311 -0.15 16.50 0.11
N ASP A 312 -1.41 16.27 0.50
CA ASP A 312 -2.20 17.23 1.27
C ASP A 312 -1.83 17.27 2.76
N GLY A 313 -0.99 16.34 3.21
CA GLY A 313 -0.45 16.29 4.55
C GLY A 313 -1.47 15.92 5.63
N ILE A 314 -1.37 16.60 6.76
CA ILE A 314 -2.13 16.33 7.98
C ILE A 314 -3.23 17.36 8.13
N ASN A 315 -4.50 16.88 8.27
CA ASN A 315 -5.60 17.77 8.65
C ASN A 315 -5.47 18.20 10.11
N ILE A 316 -5.44 19.50 10.34
CA ILE A 316 -5.16 20.09 11.66
C ILE A 316 -6.25 19.76 12.66
N LYS A 317 -7.51 19.88 12.25
CA LYS A 317 -8.67 19.63 13.13
C LYS A 317 -8.78 18.16 13.52
N ASP A 318 -8.57 17.25 12.58
CA ASP A 318 -8.60 15.81 12.83
C ASP A 318 -7.44 15.40 13.76
N PHE A 319 -6.27 15.97 13.55
CA PHE A 319 -5.12 15.74 14.41
C PHE A 319 -5.39 16.24 15.85
N GLU A 320 -5.90 17.46 15.99
CA GLU A 320 -6.25 18.05 17.28
C GLU A 320 -7.30 17.21 18.01
N ASN A 321 -8.34 16.76 17.31
CA ASN A 321 -9.37 15.89 17.87
C ASN A 321 -8.83 14.56 18.37
N ARG A 322 -7.87 13.96 17.65
CA ARG A 322 -7.30 12.64 17.98
C ARG A 322 -6.23 12.70 19.07
N TYR A 323 -5.39 13.72 19.06
CA TYR A 323 -4.19 13.79 19.91
C TYR A 323 -4.29 14.86 21.00
N GLY A 324 -5.28 15.77 20.93
CA GLY A 324 -5.63 16.71 21.99
C GLY A 324 -4.74 17.95 22.07
N PHE A 325 -4.10 18.35 20.96
CA PHE A 325 -3.35 19.60 20.82
C PHE A 325 -3.22 20.00 19.34
N ASN A 326 -3.03 21.30 19.11
CA ASN A 326 -2.91 21.83 17.75
C ASN A 326 -1.50 21.58 17.20
N PRO A 327 -1.33 20.85 16.09
CA PRO A 327 0.01 20.52 15.54
C PRO A 327 0.80 21.75 15.07
N ARG A 328 0.15 22.89 14.77
CA ARG A 328 0.83 24.15 14.40
C ARG A 328 1.73 24.70 15.51
N ASN A 329 1.42 24.35 16.77
CA ASN A 329 2.07 24.92 17.94
C ASN A 329 3.35 24.20 18.33
N ILE A 330 3.66 23.04 17.71
CA ILE A 330 4.85 22.25 18.00
C ILE A 330 6.09 22.97 17.49
N ASP A 331 7.15 23.01 18.29
CA ASP A 331 8.35 23.78 17.98
C ASP A 331 9.03 23.28 16.70
N ILE A 332 9.05 21.95 16.43
CA ILE A 332 9.60 21.40 15.20
C ILE A 332 8.78 21.83 13.97
N VAL A 333 7.45 21.88 14.06
CA VAL A 333 6.60 22.36 12.95
C VAL A 333 6.91 23.82 12.65
N LYS A 334 6.99 24.68 13.69
CA LYS A 334 7.36 26.10 13.52
C LYS A 334 8.75 26.27 12.90
N LYS A 335 9.72 25.42 13.29
CA LYS A 335 11.07 25.40 12.70
C LYS A 335 11.00 25.08 11.21
N LEU A 336 10.38 23.97 10.84
CA LEU A 336 10.32 23.50 9.46
C LEU A 336 9.51 24.43 8.54
N VAL A 337 8.51 25.14 9.07
CA VAL A 337 7.80 26.20 8.34
C VAL A 337 8.72 27.39 8.07
N ARG A 338 9.49 27.84 9.07
CA ARG A 338 10.50 28.92 8.85
C ARG A 338 11.58 28.53 7.84
N GLU A 339 11.92 27.24 7.77
CA GLU A 339 12.86 26.69 6.79
C GLU A 339 12.21 26.43 5.41
N ASN A 340 10.93 26.78 5.23
CA ASN A 340 10.15 26.53 4.01
C ASN A 340 10.07 25.05 3.60
N LYS A 341 10.26 24.13 4.55
CA LYS A 341 10.12 22.69 4.35
C LYS A 341 8.68 22.20 4.53
N LEU A 342 7.92 22.89 5.40
CA LEU A 342 6.49 22.68 5.59
C LEU A 342 5.69 23.91 5.18
N GLU A 343 4.49 23.70 4.69
CA GLU A 343 3.47 24.70 4.40
C GLU A 343 2.27 24.51 5.31
N ILE A 344 1.74 25.61 5.85
CA ILE A 344 0.51 25.60 6.64
C ILE A 344 -0.58 26.34 5.88
N SER A 345 -1.71 25.66 5.66
CA SER A 345 -2.94 26.26 5.17
C SER A 345 -3.94 26.46 6.32
N GLU A 346 -5.16 26.89 6.00
CA GLU A 346 -6.24 26.96 6.99
C GLU A 346 -6.56 25.58 7.60
N TYR A 347 -6.48 24.51 6.79
CA TYR A 347 -6.93 23.18 7.17
C TYR A 347 -5.82 22.16 7.38
N ASN A 348 -4.69 22.32 6.69
CA ASN A 348 -3.67 21.28 6.62
C ASN A 348 -2.26 21.82 6.89
N ILE A 349 -1.40 20.92 7.36
CA ILE A 349 0.06 21.06 7.35
C ILE A 349 0.60 20.01 6.39
N LYS A 350 1.40 20.42 5.41
CA LYS A 350 1.97 19.52 4.40
C LYS A 350 3.43 19.81 4.12
N ILE A 351 4.13 18.85 3.55
CA ILE A 351 5.48 19.05 3.06
C ILE A 351 5.42 19.96 1.82
N ASN A 352 6.32 20.94 1.74
CA ASN A 352 6.48 21.77 0.55
C ASN A 352 6.89 20.88 -0.63
N LYS A 353 6.25 21.07 -1.78
CA LYS A 353 6.40 20.25 -2.98
C LYS A 353 7.86 20.03 -3.44
N ASN A 354 8.75 20.97 -3.15
CA ASN A 354 10.15 20.88 -3.51
C ASN A 354 10.93 19.85 -2.67
N TYR A 355 10.35 19.37 -1.57
CA TYR A 355 10.98 18.43 -0.64
C TYR A 355 10.26 17.07 -0.58
N ILE A 356 9.28 16.79 -1.45
CA ILE A 356 8.54 15.52 -1.46
C ILE A 356 9.50 14.34 -1.67
N TYR A 357 10.42 14.45 -2.63
CA TYR A 357 11.41 13.39 -2.92
C TYR A 357 12.33 13.12 -1.72
N THR A 358 12.79 14.16 -1.03
CA THR A 358 13.65 14.07 0.15
C THR A 358 12.86 14.11 1.47
N SER A 359 11.57 13.80 1.43
CA SER A 359 10.69 13.90 2.60
C SER A 359 11.18 13.11 3.81
N ASN A 360 11.95 12.03 3.62
CA ASN A 360 12.49 11.23 4.72
C ASN A 360 13.34 12.07 5.69
N ASP A 361 14.12 13.05 5.20
CA ASP A 361 14.93 13.94 6.05
C ASP A 361 14.04 14.79 6.96
N ILE A 362 12.89 15.24 6.43
CA ILE A 362 11.90 16.00 7.19
C ILE A 362 11.22 15.10 8.22
N LEU A 363 10.86 13.86 7.85
CA LEU A 363 10.20 12.92 8.73
C LEU A 363 11.08 12.51 9.90
N CYS A 364 12.39 12.38 9.69
CA CYS A 364 13.34 12.07 10.77
C CYS A 364 13.38 13.16 11.86
N GLU A 365 13.06 14.40 11.56
CA GLU A 365 13.00 15.50 12.54
C GLU A 365 11.87 15.34 13.57
N PHE A 366 10.88 14.49 13.30
CA PHE A 366 9.77 14.20 14.22
C PHE A 366 10.04 13.03 15.16
N LEU A 367 11.19 12.34 15.02
CA LEU A 367 11.54 11.20 15.85
C LEU A 367 12.02 11.64 17.24
N GLY A 368 11.60 10.91 18.26
CA GLY A 368 12.09 11.08 19.63
C GLY A 368 11.62 12.36 20.34
N ILE A 369 10.60 13.04 19.84
CA ILE A 369 10.02 14.23 20.48
C ILE A 369 9.12 13.81 21.65
N ASP A 370 9.20 14.50 22.78
CA ASP A 370 8.26 14.32 23.88
C ASP A 370 6.95 15.12 23.62
N TYR A 371 6.03 14.50 22.93
CA TYR A 371 4.73 15.09 22.59
C TYR A 371 3.81 15.29 23.81
N GLN A 372 4.07 14.65 24.96
CA GLN A 372 3.34 14.96 26.20
C GLN A 372 3.70 16.36 26.71
N ILE A 373 4.98 16.74 26.65
CA ILE A 373 5.45 18.09 27.01
C ILE A 373 4.86 19.10 26.04
N GLU A 374 4.91 18.85 24.73
CA GLU A 374 4.33 19.74 23.73
C GLU A 374 2.82 19.93 23.92
N LYS A 375 2.06 18.88 24.24
CA LYS A 375 0.65 18.95 24.58
C LYS A 375 0.38 19.83 25.79
N ASN A 376 1.20 19.74 26.83
CA ASN A 376 1.01 20.51 28.08
C ASN A 376 1.34 22.00 27.90
N LYS A 377 2.31 22.35 27.03
CA LYS A 377 2.63 23.75 26.67
C LYS A 377 1.47 24.43 25.89
N ASN A 378 0.63 23.65 25.24
CA ASN A 378 -0.42 24.09 24.31
C ASN A 378 -1.83 24.04 24.90
N LYS A 379 -1.96 23.72 26.20
CA LYS A 379 -3.18 23.84 26.99
C LYS A 379 -3.27 25.22 27.68
#